data_09e2d6451bc02994efcf90ad0018773d
#
_entry.id   09e2d6451bc02994efcf90ad0018773d
#
_cell.length_a   1.000
_cell.length_b   1.000
_cell.length_c   1.000
_cell.angle_alpha   90.00
_cell.angle_beta   90.00
_cell.angle_gamma   90.00
#
_symmetry.space_group_name_H-M   'P 1'
#
loop_
_entity.id
_entity.type
_entity.pdbx_description
1 polymer ?
#
loop_
_entity_poly.entity_id
_entity_poly.type
_entity_poly.pdbx_seq_one_letter_code
_entity_poly.pdbx_strand_id
1 'polypeptide(L)'
;DVTFGADGNIGHDRITQVYNADLAKKTDAKFGRRFDKAAKPIGAGPYYVSEMSPKVHHCMGGVATDVHTAVLDVMTDQPIPGLYAAGEFVGGIHGAVRIGACAVMDCLVNGREAGREAAKSKAWC
;
A
#
# COMPACT_ATOMS: atom_id res chain seq x y z
N ASP A 1 12.36 21.77 5.07
CA ASP A 1 13.27 21.90 6.22
C ASP A 1 12.45 22.26 7.45
N VAL A 2 12.30 21.32 8.36
CA VAL A 2 11.73 21.57 9.68
C VAL A 2 12.86 22.10 10.55
N THR A 3 12.94 23.41 10.74
CA THR A 3 13.90 24.02 11.68
C THR A 3 13.31 23.94 13.08
N PHE A 4 13.96 23.19 13.96
CA PHE A 4 13.69 23.26 15.40
C PHE A 4 14.31 24.55 15.94
N GLY A 5 13.54 25.37 16.66
CA GLY A 5 14.07 26.49 17.43
C GLY A 5 15.01 25.98 18.53
N ALA A 6 15.85 26.87 19.06
CA ALA A 6 16.77 26.55 20.16
C ALA A 6 16.08 26.04 21.45
N ASP A 7 14.78 26.24 21.54
CA ASP A 7 13.87 25.78 22.59
C ASP A 7 13.20 24.41 22.28
N GLY A 8 13.57 23.76 21.19
CA GLY A 8 12.96 22.49 20.75
C GLY A 8 11.56 22.65 20.13
N ASN A 9 11.03 23.85 20.01
CA ASN A 9 9.79 24.12 19.34
C ASN A 9 9.97 24.06 17.82
N ILE A 10 9.13 23.27 17.16
CA ILE A 10 8.98 23.31 15.71
C ILE A 10 8.48 24.72 15.39
N GLY A 11 9.05 25.35 14.37
CA GLY A 11 8.57 26.64 13.87
C GLY A 11 7.12 26.53 13.36
N HIS A 12 6.22 26.27 14.30
CA HIS A 12 4.79 26.03 14.12
C HIS A 12 4.17 27.10 13.23
N ASP A 13 4.51 28.35 13.47
CA ASP A 13 3.94 29.47 12.71
C ASP A 13 4.27 29.39 11.24
N ARG A 14 5.48 28.98 10.88
CA ARG A 14 5.89 28.89 9.49
C ARG A 14 5.20 27.73 8.76
N ILE A 15 5.12 26.56 9.40
CA ILE A 15 4.42 25.40 8.81
C ILE A 15 2.93 25.72 8.64
N THR A 16 2.32 26.28 9.67
CA THR A 16 0.91 26.65 9.68
C THR A 16 0.61 27.71 8.63
N GLN A 17 1.43 28.75 8.54
CA GLN A 17 1.25 29.82 7.56
C GLN A 17 1.39 29.32 6.12
N VAL A 18 2.42 28.53 5.82
CA VAL A 18 2.64 27.98 4.48
C VAL A 18 1.51 27.04 4.09
N TYR A 19 1.18 26.07 4.96
CA TYR A 19 0.10 25.12 4.70
C TYR A 19 -1.25 25.82 4.51
N ASN A 20 -1.60 26.74 5.38
CA ASN A 20 -2.89 27.44 5.31
C ASN A 20 -2.97 28.36 4.09
N ALA A 21 -1.87 29.00 3.69
CA ALA A 21 -1.80 29.81 2.48
C ALA A 21 -1.96 28.94 1.21
N ASP A 22 -1.32 27.77 1.17
CA ASP A 22 -1.43 26.83 0.06
C ASP A 22 -2.82 26.18 0.00
N LEU A 23 -3.41 25.86 1.16
CA LEU A 23 -4.78 25.36 1.25
C LEU A 23 -5.78 26.36 0.69
N ALA A 24 -5.62 27.66 0.98
CA ALA A 24 -6.47 28.72 0.43
C ALA A 24 -6.38 28.79 -1.10
N LYS A 25 -5.21 28.51 -1.66
CA LYS A 25 -4.97 28.44 -3.12
C LYS A 25 -5.37 27.08 -3.73
N LYS A 26 -5.71 26.09 -2.89
CA LYS A 26 -6.02 24.68 -3.26
C LYS A 26 -4.87 23.95 -3.94
N THR A 27 -3.66 24.44 -3.82
CA THR A 27 -2.46 23.86 -4.44
C THR A 27 -1.24 24.17 -3.59
N ASP A 28 -0.44 23.14 -3.29
CA ASP A 28 0.88 23.29 -2.68
C ASP A 28 1.84 23.99 -3.64
N ALA A 29 2.44 25.09 -3.20
CA ALA A 29 3.32 25.90 -4.02
C ALA A 29 4.64 25.20 -4.37
N LYS A 30 5.12 24.26 -3.51
CA LYS A 30 6.41 23.59 -3.67
C LYS A 30 6.33 22.35 -4.54
N PHE A 31 5.30 21.52 -4.36
CA PHE A 31 5.19 20.21 -5.01
C PHE A 31 3.97 20.07 -5.93
N GLY A 32 3.14 21.11 -6.04
CA GLY A 32 1.95 21.10 -6.89
C GLY A 32 0.84 20.14 -6.43
N ARG A 33 0.91 19.64 -5.19
CA ARG A 33 -0.09 18.74 -4.64
C ARG A 33 -1.45 19.45 -4.53
N ARG A 34 -2.49 18.82 -4.99
CA ARG A 34 -3.86 19.29 -4.79
C ARG A 34 -4.34 18.91 -3.38
N PHE A 35 -5.00 19.84 -2.72
CA PHE A 35 -5.65 19.55 -1.44
C PHE A 35 -7.01 18.88 -1.66
N ASP A 36 -7.31 17.91 -0.79
CA ASP A 36 -8.63 17.28 -0.73
C ASP A 36 -9.69 18.32 -0.33
N LYS A 37 -10.94 18.09 -0.79
CA LYS A 37 -12.09 18.95 -0.41
C LYS A 37 -12.35 18.96 1.09
N ALA A 38 -11.95 17.90 1.81
CA ALA A 38 -12.07 17.77 3.25
C ALA A 38 -10.89 18.37 4.02
N ALA A 39 -9.84 18.85 3.34
CA ALA A 39 -8.69 19.44 3.99
C ALA A 39 -9.10 20.72 4.76
N LYS A 40 -8.68 20.80 6.01
CA LYS A 40 -8.99 21.90 6.92
C LYS A 40 -7.73 22.69 7.25
N PRO A 41 -7.83 23.98 7.54
CA PRO A 41 -6.70 24.77 8.02
C PRO A 41 -6.23 24.23 9.38
N ILE A 42 -4.93 24.31 9.59
CA ILE A 42 -4.33 24.02 10.88
C ILE A 42 -4.62 25.20 11.82
N GLY A 43 -5.31 24.91 12.92
CA GLY A 43 -5.71 25.91 13.94
C GLY A 43 -4.76 25.92 15.14
N ALA A 44 -5.26 26.27 16.31
CA ALA A 44 -4.49 26.25 17.57
C ALA A 44 -4.28 24.80 18.07
N GLY A 45 -3.08 24.51 18.63
CA GLY A 45 -2.71 23.21 19.18
C GLY A 45 -3.53 22.75 20.38
N PRO A 46 -3.20 21.58 20.96
CA PRO A 46 -1.92 20.87 20.82
C PRO A 46 -1.76 20.08 19.52
N TYR A 47 -0.50 19.93 19.05
CA TYR A 47 -0.15 19.16 17.84
C TYR A 47 0.69 17.95 18.21
N TYR A 48 0.52 16.90 17.38
CA TYR A 48 1.34 15.69 17.43
C TYR A 48 2.19 15.63 16.17
N VAL A 49 3.49 15.53 16.33
CA VAL A 49 4.45 15.43 15.22
C VAL A 49 5.07 14.04 15.22
N SER A 50 5.09 13.41 14.06
CA SER A 50 5.73 12.13 13.84
C SER A 50 6.65 12.22 12.63
N GLU A 51 7.88 11.77 12.79
CA GLU A 51 8.79 11.58 11.65
C GLU A 51 8.33 10.38 10.84
N MET A 52 8.23 10.57 9.53
CA MET A 52 7.84 9.51 8.61
C MET A 52 8.92 9.31 7.56
N SER A 53 9.28 8.05 7.33
CA SER A 53 10.20 7.65 6.28
C SER A 53 9.53 6.65 5.33
N PRO A 54 9.91 6.65 4.03
CA PRO A 54 9.44 5.61 3.11
C PRO A 54 9.90 4.23 3.57
N LYS A 55 9.00 3.26 3.51
CA LYS A 55 9.31 1.86 3.77
C LYS A 55 8.67 0.99 2.69
N VAL A 56 9.36 -0.05 2.29
CA VAL A 56 8.77 -1.11 1.45
C VAL A 56 7.75 -1.85 2.32
N HIS A 57 6.53 -1.91 1.83
CA HIS A 57 5.41 -2.47 2.61
C HIS A 57 4.77 -3.69 1.93
N HIS A 58 4.65 -3.69 0.61
CA HIS A 58 3.98 -4.72 -0.16
C HIS A 58 4.61 -4.86 -1.55
N CYS A 59 4.76 -6.09 -2.03
CA CYS A 59 5.20 -6.37 -3.38
C CYS A 59 3.97 -6.61 -4.28
N MET A 60 3.93 -5.93 -5.44
CA MET A 60 2.85 -6.13 -6.43
C MET A 60 3.17 -7.26 -7.40
N GLY A 61 4.45 -7.63 -7.53
CA GLY A 61 4.91 -8.75 -8.33
C GLY A 61 4.90 -10.06 -7.54
N GLY A 62 5.04 -11.18 -8.24
CA GLY A 62 5.06 -12.51 -7.64
C GLY A 62 4.89 -13.58 -8.69
N VAL A 63 4.61 -14.80 -8.27
CA VAL A 63 4.32 -15.91 -9.18
C VAL A 63 2.98 -15.70 -9.90
N ALA A 64 2.89 -16.13 -11.14
CA ALA A 64 1.62 -16.15 -11.87
C ALA A 64 0.80 -17.38 -11.46
N THR A 65 -0.52 -17.20 -11.31
CA THR A 65 -1.45 -18.29 -11.02
C THR A 65 -2.64 -18.24 -11.96
N ASP A 66 -3.29 -19.37 -12.13
CA ASP A 66 -4.60 -19.43 -12.78
C ASP A 66 -5.74 -19.04 -11.80
N VAL A 67 -6.99 -19.12 -12.27
CA VAL A 67 -8.18 -18.82 -11.45
C VAL A 67 -8.43 -19.81 -10.31
N HIS A 68 -7.73 -20.94 -10.30
CA HIS A 68 -7.77 -21.97 -9.27
C HIS A 68 -6.54 -21.92 -8.36
N THR A 69 -5.77 -20.81 -8.42
CA THR A 69 -4.56 -20.58 -7.63
C THR A 69 -3.40 -21.52 -7.93
N ALA A 70 -3.47 -22.34 -8.98
CA ALA A 70 -2.36 -23.18 -9.42
C ALA A 70 -1.27 -22.29 -10.05
N VAL A 71 -0.02 -22.50 -9.64
CA VAL A 71 1.13 -21.73 -10.15
C VAL A 71 1.39 -22.12 -11.60
N LEU A 72 1.58 -21.12 -12.45
CA LEU A 72 1.87 -21.32 -13.87
C LEU A 72 3.38 -21.40 -14.10
N ASP A 73 3.77 -22.35 -14.93
CA ASP A 73 5.13 -22.47 -15.44
C ASP A 73 5.42 -21.32 -16.42
N VAL A 74 6.52 -20.61 -16.21
CA VAL A 74 6.89 -19.40 -16.98
C VAL A 74 7.18 -19.68 -18.46
N MET A 75 7.53 -20.91 -18.81
CA MET A 75 7.89 -21.29 -20.18
C MET A 75 6.70 -21.81 -20.98
N THR A 76 5.74 -22.40 -20.33
CA THR A 76 4.63 -23.11 -20.98
C THR A 76 3.27 -22.49 -20.70
N ASP A 77 3.16 -21.58 -19.74
CA ASP A 77 1.89 -21.04 -19.22
C ASP A 77 0.91 -22.13 -18.72
N GLN A 78 1.42 -23.31 -18.41
CA GLN A 78 0.59 -24.41 -17.90
C GLN A 78 0.70 -24.51 -16.39
N PRO A 79 -0.39 -24.90 -15.71
CA PRO A 79 -0.36 -25.13 -14.27
C PRO A 79 0.65 -26.21 -13.90
N ILE A 80 1.50 -25.90 -12.91
CA ILE A 80 2.43 -26.87 -12.31
C ILE A 80 1.61 -27.78 -11.38
N PRO A 81 1.55 -29.11 -11.65
CA PRO A 81 0.74 -30.01 -10.85
C PRO A 81 1.11 -29.98 -9.37
N GLY A 82 0.12 -29.78 -8.50
CA GLY A 82 0.30 -29.80 -7.03
C GLY A 82 0.95 -28.55 -6.43
N LEU A 83 1.26 -27.52 -7.23
CA LEU A 83 1.82 -26.28 -6.75
C LEU A 83 0.76 -25.17 -6.78
N TYR A 84 0.45 -24.62 -5.60
CA TYR A 84 -0.53 -23.55 -5.43
C TYR A 84 0.09 -22.37 -4.70
N ALA A 85 -0.35 -21.16 -4.99
CA ALA A 85 0.08 -19.95 -4.32
C ALA A 85 -1.07 -18.98 -4.08
N ALA A 86 -0.99 -18.20 -2.98
CA ALA A 86 -1.98 -17.19 -2.64
C ALA A 86 -1.37 -16.06 -1.81
N GLY A 87 -2.05 -14.91 -1.79
CA GLY A 87 -1.65 -13.73 -1.03
C GLY A 87 -0.50 -12.96 -1.69
N GLU A 88 0.27 -12.21 -0.92
CA GLU A 88 1.32 -11.33 -1.43
C GLU A 88 2.35 -12.00 -2.34
N PHE A 89 2.51 -13.31 -2.23
CA PHE A 89 3.41 -14.09 -3.08
C PHE A 89 2.94 -14.20 -4.54
N VAL A 90 1.66 -13.92 -4.80
CA VAL A 90 1.06 -13.95 -6.14
C VAL A 90 1.06 -12.56 -6.75
N GLY A 91 1.61 -12.43 -7.96
CA GLY A 91 1.61 -11.18 -8.71
C GLY A 91 0.31 -10.92 -9.48
N GLY A 92 0.11 -9.66 -9.87
CA GLY A 92 -0.96 -9.26 -10.80
C GLY A 92 -2.32 -8.95 -10.18
N ILE A 93 -2.62 -9.39 -8.96
CA ILE A 93 -3.93 -9.20 -8.32
C ILE A 93 -4.21 -7.72 -8.04
N HIS A 94 -3.21 -6.98 -7.60
CA HIS A 94 -3.36 -5.59 -7.15
C HIS A 94 -2.96 -4.56 -8.22
N GLY A 95 -2.58 -4.98 -9.43
CA GLY A 95 -2.09 -4.09 -10.47
C GLY A 95 -0.79 -3.37 -10.06
N ALA A 96 -0.67 -2.11 -10.44
CA ALA A 96 0.54 -1.31 -10.15
C ALA A 96 0.61 -0.81 -8.70
N VAL A 97 -0.53 -0.62 -8.04
CA VAL A 97 -0.61 -0.07 -6.66
C VAL A 97 -1.75 -0.74 -5.91
N ARG A 98 -1.41 -1.34 -4.77
CA ARG A 98 -2.40 -1.98 -3.91
C ARG A 98 -3.22 -0.94 -3.13
N ILE A 99 -4.54 -1.09 -3.14
CA ILE A 99 -5.44 -0.32 -2.27
C ILE A 99 -5.25 -0.76 -0.81
N GLY A 100 -5.25 0.20 0.11
CA GLY A 100 -5.12 -0.09 1.55
C GLY A 100 -6.14 -1.12 2.02
N ALA A 101 -5.75 -1.98 2.96
CA ALA A 101 -6.50 -3.09 3.55
C ALA A 101 -6.82 -4.29 2.62
N CYS A 102 -6.65 -4.20 1.29
CA CYS A 102 -6.99 -5.29 0.37
C CYS A 102 -6.09 -6.53 0.49
N ALA A 103 -4.86 -6.41 1.01
CA ALA A 103 -3.95 -7.55 1.13
C ALA A 103 -4.49 -8.66 2.03
N VAL A 104 -5.13 -8.32 3.14
CA VAL A 104 -5.71 -9.32 4.06
C VAL A 104 -6.86 -10.07 3.40
N MET A 105 -7.71 -9.37 2.64
CA MET A 105 -8.81 -9.98 1.90
C MET A 105 -8.28 -10.93 0.83
N ASP A 106 -7.25 -10.51 0.09
CA ASP A 106 -6.57 -11.35 -0.89
C ASP A 106 -6.05 -12.65 -0.25
N CYS A 107 -5.29 -12.54 0.85
CA CYS A 107 -4.77 -13.69 1.58
C CYS A 107 -5.88 -14.66 2.04
N LEU A 108 -7.01 -14.13 2.53
CA LEU A 108 -8.10 -14.96 3.03
C LEU A 108 -8.87 -15.66 1.90
N VAL A 109 -9.21 -14.92 0.85
CA VAL A 109 -10.02 -15.44 -0.25
C VAL A 109 -9.21 -16.44 -1.09
N ASN A 110 -8.05 -16.01 -1.58
CA ASN A 110 -7.22 -16.86 -2.44
C ASN A 110 -6.53 -17.97 -1.65
N GLY A 111 -6.16 -17.75 -0.38
CA GLY A 111 -5.64 -18.81 0.50
C GLY A 111 -6.67 -19.91 0.76
N ARG A 112 -7.96 -19.54 0.93
CA ARG A 112 -9.05 -20.52 1.05
C ARG A 112 -9.22 -21.33 -0.23
N GLU A 113 -9.15 -20.69 -1.40
CA GLU A 113 -9.26 -21.37 -2.68
C GLU A 113 -8.05 -22.30 -2.93
N ALA A 114 -6.83 -21.81 -2.69
CA ALA A 114 -5.63 -22.63 -2.78
C ALA A 114 -5.70 -23.89 -1.91
N GLY A 115 -6.18 -23.74 -0.67
CA GLY A 115 -6.38 -24.87 0.23
C GLY A 115 -7.42 -25.88 -0.26
N ARG A 116 -8.51 -25.39 -0.88
CA ARG A 116 -9.54 -26.26 -1.45
C ARG A 116 -9.03 -27.05 -2.67
N GLU A 117 -8.31 -26.38 -3.57
CA GLU A 117 -7.76 -27.02 -4.75
C GLU A 117 -6.65 -28.00 -4.39
N ALA A 118 -5.77 -27.63 -3.46
CA ALA A 118 -4.76 -28.53 -2.93
C ALA A 118 -5.36 -29.80 -2.30
N ALA A 119 -6.48 -29.68 -1.58
CA ALA A 119 -7.16 -30.83 -0.97
C ALA A 119 -7.82 -31.78 -2.01
N LYS A 120 -8.14 -31.29 -3.21
CA LYS A 120 -8.66 -32.11 -4.31
C LYS A 120 -7.56 -32.81 -5.10
N SER A 121 -6.33 -32.31 -5.04
CA SER A 121 -5.21 -32.88 -5.77
C SER A 121 -4.87 -34.28 -5.20
N LYS A 122 -4.49 -35.20 -6.11
CA LYS A 122 -3.99 -36.50 -5.68
C LYS A 122 -2.66 -36.36 -4.96
N ALA A 123 -2.47 -37.15 -3.91
CA ALA A 123 -1.19 -37.18 -3.21
C ALA A 123 -0.04 -37.51 -4.19
N TRP A 124 1.11 -36.91 -3.94
CA TRP A 124 2.35 -37.19 -4.65
C TRP A 124 2.90 -38.54 -4.15
N CYS A 125 2.42 -39.64 -4.67
CA CYS A 125 2.93 -40.98 -4.40
C CYS A 125 3.15 -41.71 -5.71
#